data_0df12f5271c1ece4c310531903e5c332
#
_entry.id   0df12f5271c1ece4c310531903e5c332
#
_cell.length_a   1.000
_cell.length_b   1.000
_cell.length_c   1.000
_cell.angle_alpha   90.00
_cell.angle_beta   90.00
_cell.angle_gamma   90.00
#
_symmetry.space_group_name_H-M   'P 1'
#
loop_
_entity.id
_entity.type
_entity.pdbx_description
1 polymer ?
#
loop_
_entity_poly.entity_id
_entity_poly.type
_entity_poly.pdbx_seq_one_letter_code
_entity_poly.pdbx_strand_id
1 'polypeptide(L)'
;FATAAFHNSYYFHKDDNVITNKDEVCKNFEQLIEWQLKENHPKSWFRAFFNMGLINYIEGGRRMLPCEAGSANFFIEPYGDVYPCNGLEEKYWMKKMGNIRETPNFMTIWESEQAQQVRDMVRKCPKNCWMVGTASPVMHKYIKHPLKWAIANKLRSMQGKSACLDKCWYNVGQDPCQGDLREKF
;
A
#
# COMPACT_ATOMS: atom_id res chain seq x y z
N PHE A 1 11.16 -12.15 8.29
CA PHE A 1 9.72 -12.42 8.23
C PHE A 1 8.97 -11.27 7.53
N ALA A 2 7.78 -11.55 7.02
CA ALA A 2 6.88 -10.56 6.43
C ALA A 2 5.62 -10.45 7.29
N THR A 3 5.06 -9.26 7.36
CA THR A 3 3.79 -8.98 8.04
C THR A 3 2.71 -8.67 7.00
N ALA A 4 1.48 -9.02 7.30
CA ALA A 4 0.32 -8.73 6.46
C ALA A 4 -0.94 -8.57 7.32
N ALA A 5 -1.89 -7.81 6.83
CA ALA A 5 -3.26 -7.81 7.32
C ALA A 5 -4.19 -8.44 6.28
N PHE A 6 -5.34 -8.92 6.70
CA PHE A 6 -6.34 -9.43 5.76
C PHE A 6 -6.84 -8.32 4.83
N HIS A 7 -6.89 -8.63 3.54
CA HIS A 7 -7.46 -7.77 2.52
C HIS A 7 -8.58 -8.50 1.81
N ASN A 8 -9.66 -7.81 1.53
CA ASN A 8 -10.72 -8.35 0.70
C ASN A 8 -10.25 -8.41 -0.75
N SER A 9 -10.58 -9.50 -1.43
CA SER A 9 -10.25 -9.72 -2.82
C SER A 9 -11.41 -10.43 -3.53
N TYR A 10 -12.01 -9.76 -4.47
CA TYR A 10 -13.04 -10.35 -5.33
C TYR A 10 -12.52 -11.59 -6.06
N TYR A 11 -11.30 -11.53 -6.57
CA TYR A 11 -10.65 -12.64 -7.27
C TYR A 11 -10.57 -13.94 -6.45
N PHE A 12 -10.26 -13.81 -5.16
CA PHE A 12 -10.17 -14.98 -4.27
C PHE A 12 -11.49 -15.31 -3.58
N HIS A 13 -12.60 -14.69 -3.99
CA HIS A 13 -13.91 -14.85 -3.34
C HIS A 13 -13.83 -14.62 -1.81
N LYS A 14 -13.04 -13.62 -1.39
CA LYS A 14 -12.81 -13.23 -0.01
C LYS A 14 -13.15 -11.75 0.17
N ASP A 15 -14.43 -11.48 0.38
CA ASP A 15 -15.01 -10.16 0.59
C ASP A 15 -15.57 -9.96 2.01
N ASP A 16 -15.59 -11.02 2.80
CA ASP A 16 -16.09 -11.11 4.17
C ASP A 16 -14.98 -11.05 5.25
N ASN A 17 -13.74 -10.78 4.88
CA ASN A 17 -12.65 -10.68 5.84
C ASN A 17 -12.82 -9.47 6.76
N VAL A 18 -13.06 -9.73 8.04
CA VAL A 18 -13.21 -8.70 9.08
C VAL A 18 -12.17 -8.88 10.17
N ILE A 19 -11.47 -7.82 10.52
CA ILE A 19 -10.58 -7.78 11.68
C ILE A 19 -11.43 -7.34 12.88
N THR A 20 -11.74 -8.27 13.77
CA THR A 20 -12.62 -8.02 14.92
C THR A 20 -11.89 -7.36 16.08
N ASN A 21 -10.63 -7.73 16.32
CA ASN A 21 -9.80 -7.25 17.44
C ASN A 21 -8.85 -6.15 16.99
N LYS A 22 -9.36 -5.08 16.36
CA LYS A 22 -8.52 -4.04 15.75
C LYS A 22 -7.53 -3.42 16.73
N ASP A 23 -7.97 -3.06 17.92
CA ASP A 23 -7.14 -2.39 18.94
C ASP A 23 -5.99 -3.28 19.40
N GLU A 24 -6.24 -4.55 19.65
CA GLU A 24 -5.22 -5.52 20.03
C GLU A 24 -4.20 -5.74 18.90
N VAL A 25 -4.69 -5.91 17.67
CA VAL A 25 -3.83 -6.10 16.50
C VAL A 25 -2.98 -4.86 16.25
N CYS A 26 -3.54 -3.66 16.32
CA CYS A 26 -2.81 -2.40 16.18
C CYS A 26 -1.75 -2.27 17.28
N LYS A 27 -2.08 -2.55 18.53
CA LYS A 27 -1.12 -2.53 19.65
C LYS A 27 0.06 -3.50 19.44
N ASN A 28 -0.19 -4.68 18.91
CA ASN A 28 0.86 -5.63 18.57
C ASN A 28 1.76 -5.11 17.45
N PHE A 29 1.21 -4.44 16.44
CA PHE A 29 1.99 -3.76 15.40
C PHE A 29 2.79 -2.58 15.96
N GLU A 30 2.26 -1.81 16.90
CA GLU A 30 2.97 -0.72 17.58
C GLU A 30 4.22 -1.26 18.31
N GLN A 31 4.07 -2.34 19.08
CA GLN A 31 5.20 -2.99 19.76
C GLN A 31 6.26 -3.49 18.76
N LEU A 32 5.82 -4.05 17.64
CA LEU A 32 6.72 -4.50 16.57
C LEU A 32 7.47 -3.33 15.93
N ILE A 33 6.78 -2.21 15.68
CA ILE A 33 7.38 -0.97 15.16
C ILE A 33 8.45 -0.46 16.13
N GLU A 34 8.14 -0.38 17.42
CA GLU A 34 9.09 0.07 18.43
C GLU A 34 10.34 -0.83 18.50
N TRP A 35 10.13 -2.14 18.43
CA TRP A 35 11.24 -3.09 18.37
C TRP A 35 12.09 -2.87 17.11
N GLN A 36 11.49 -2.75 15.95
CA GLN A 36 12.18 -2.52 14.67
C GLN A 36 12.96 -1.20 14.66
N LEU A 37 12.45 -0.16 15.31
CA LEU A 37 13.14 1.13 15.41
C LEU A 37 14.34 1.10 16.39
N LYS A 38 14.35 0.18 17.36
CA LYS A 38 15.51 -0.04 18.24
C LYS A 38 16.68 -0.68 17.50
N GLU A 39 16.41 -1.51 16.50
CA GLU A 39 17.48 -2.14 15.70
C GLU A 39 18.34 -1.12 14.96
N ASN A 40 19.60 -1.44 14.72
CA ASN A 40 20.54 -0.60 13.97
C ASN A 40 20.62 -0.98 12.48
N HIS A 41 19.50 -1.47 11.92
CA HIS A 41 19.45 -1.94 10.54
C HIS A 41 18.42 -1.14 9.72
N PRO A 42 18.80 -0.41 8.68
CA PRO A 42 17.89 0.43 7.89
C PRO A 42 16.67 -0.33 7.32
N LYS A 43 16.82 -1.61 6.95
CA LYS A 43 15.68 -2.43 6.50
C LYS A 43 14.62 -2.61 7.57
N SER A 44 15.00 -2.67 8.87
CA SER A 44 14.06 -2.77 9.98
C SER A 44 13.24 -1.48 10.11
N TRP A 45 13.85 -0.32 9.90
CA TRP A 45 13.14 0.97 9.95
C TRP A 45 12.15 1.11 8.79
N PHE A 46 12.51 0.62 7.59
CA PHE A 46 11.60 0.56 6.44
C PHE A 46 10.41 -0.38 6.70
N ARG A 47 10.65 -1.51 7.38
CA ARG A 47 9.59 -2.41 7.81
C ARG A 47 8.70 -1.79 8.88
N ALA A 48 9.26 -0.98 9.77
CA ALA A 48 8.48 -0.21 10.74
C ALA A 48 7.50 0.74 10.04
N PHE A 49 7.94 1.47 9.01
CA PHE A 49 7.05 2.30 8.19
C PHE A 49 5.98 1.47 7.48
N PHE A 50 6.33 0.30 6.93
CA PHE A 50 5.36 -0.59 6.32
C PHE A 50 4.31 -1.05 7.33
N ASN A 51 4.71 -1.45 8.53
CA ASN A 51 3.81 -1.89 9.61
C ASN A 51 2.89 -0.77 10.09
N MET A 52 3.38 0.46 10.13
CA MET A 52 2.54 1.61 10.40
C MET A 52 1.45 1.78 9.32
N GLY A 53 1.78 1.55 8.06
CA GLY A 53 0.78 1.52 7.00
C GLY A 53 -0.26 0.40 7.17
N LEU A 54 0.10 -0.73 7.78
CA LEU A 54 -0.86 -1.77 8.15
C LEU A 54 -1.80 -1.30 9.27
N ILE A 55 -1.31 -0.60 10.29
CA ILE A 55 -2.17 0.01 11.31
C ILE A 55 -3.17 0.96 10.66
N ASN A 56 -2.69 1.88 9.82
CA ASN A 56 -3.56 2.81 9.10
C ASN A 56 -4.62 2.09 8.23
N TYR A 57 -4.26 0.98 7.58
CA TYR A 57 -5.20 0.16 6.83
C TYR A 57 -6.26 -0.48 7.73
N ILE A 58 -5.86 -1.09 8.87
CA ILE A 58 -6.73 -1.76 9.82
C ILE A 58 -7.75 -0.78 10.43
N GLU A 59 -7.32 0.44 10.72
CA GLU A 59 -8.16 1.51 11.25
C GLU A 59 -9.09 2.13 10.19
N GLY A 60 -8.98 1.72 8.91
CA GLY A 60 -9.77 2.27 7.82
C GLY A 60 -9.29 3.64 7.35
N GLY A 61 -8.07 4.02 7.71
CA GLY A 61 -7.46 5.26 7.26
C GLY A 61 -7.21 5.28 5.74
N ARG A 62 -7.07 6.46 5.16
CA ARG A 62 -6.75 6.63 3.74
C ARG A 62 -5.37 6.05 3.43
N ARG A 63 -5.19 5.53 2.21
CA ARG A 63 -3.88 5.04 1.76
C ARG A 63 -2.81 6.14 1.86
N MET A 64 -1.69 5.82 2.50
CA MET A 64 -0.64 6.79 2.84
C MET A 64 0.20 7.25 1.65
N LEU A 65 0.39 6.41 0.65
CA LEU A 65 1.12 6.68 -0.58
C LEU A 65 0.25 6.30 -1.77
N PRO A 66 0.39 6.94 -2.95
CA PRO A 66 -0.39 6.62 -4.14
C PRO A 66 -0.34 5.15 -4.51
N CYS A 67 -1.38 4.63 -5.17
CA CYS A 67 -1.35 3.27 -5.71
C CYS A 67 -0.68 3.28 -7.08
N GLU A 68 0.32 2.43 -7.27
CA GLU A 68 1.04 2.25 -8.54
C GLU A 68 0.74 0.87 -9.17
N ALA A 69 -0.37 0.27 -8.81
CA ALA A 69 -0.83 -0.96 -9.45
C ALA A 69 -1.08 -0.73 -10.95
N GLY A 70 -0.63 -1.65 -11.78
CA GLY A 70 -0.63 -1.48 -13.24
C GLY A 70 0.52 -0.60 -13.78
N SER A 71 1.33 -0.01 -12.90
CA SER A 71 2.52 0.78 -13.28
C SER A 71 3.81 0.23 -12.69
N ALA A 72 3.82 -0.14 -11.41
CA ALA A 72 4.98 -0.71 -10.72
C ALA A 72 4.81 -2.21 -10.38
N ASN A 73 3.61 -2.71 -10.45
CA ASN A 73 3.26 -4.11 -10.28
C ASN A 73 2.02 -4.46 -11.10
N PHE A 74 1.82 -5.73 -11.35
CA PHE A 74 0.66 -6.29 -12.04
C PHE A 74 0.34 -7.68 -11.47
N PHE A 75 -0.79 -8.23 -11.88
CA PHE A 75 -1.24 -9.57 -11.54
C PHE A 75 -1.64 -10.29 -12.83
N ILE A 76 -1.17 -11.53 -13.01
CA ILE A 76 -1.60 -12.39 -14.11
C ILE A 76 -2.37 -13.55 -13.51
N GLU A 77 -3.59 -13.74 -13.97
CA GLU A 77 -4.42 -14.86 -13.55
C GLU A 77 -4.12 -16.13 -14.38
N PRO A 78 -4.55 -17.34 -13.95
CA PRO A 78 -4.18 -18.61 -14.61
C PRO A 78 -4.56 -18.73 -16.08
N TYR A 79 -5.56 -17.98 -16.55
CA TYR A 79 -5.97 -17.99 -17.97
C TYR A 79 -5.23 -16.97 -18.84
N GLY A 80 -4.29 -16.24 -18.25
CA GLY A 80 -3.41 -15.31 -18.93
C GLY A 80 -3.89 -13.85 -18.95
N ASP A 81 -5.01 -13.54 -18.31
CA ASP A 81 -5.47 -12.17 -18.20
C ASP A 81 -4.57 -11.36 -17.27
N VAL A 82 -4.23 -10.15 -17.70
CA VAL A 82 -3.34 -9.23 -16.98
C VAL A 82 -4.17 -8.14 -16.33
N TYR A 83 -4.07 -8.04 -15.01
CA TYR A 83 -4.75 -7.05 -14.18
C TYR A 83 -3.74 -6.15 -13.45
N PRO A 84 -4.13 -4.93 -13.07
CA PRO A 84 -3.24 -4.06 -12.30
C PRO A 84 -2.93 -4.62 -10.90
N CYS A 85 -3.89 -5.30 -10.27
CA CYS A 85 -3.73 -5.97 -8.97
C CYS A 85 -4.81 -7.04 -8.77
N ASN A 86 -4.63 -7.89 -7.75
CA ASN A 86 -5.60 -8.90 -7.33
C ASN A 86 -6.64 -8.39 -6.30
N GLY A 87 -6.56 -7.13 -5.90
CA GLY A 87 -7.46 -6.52 -4.91
C GLY A 87 -8.59 -5.68 -5.49
N LEU A 88 -8.82 -5.72 -6.82
CA LEU A 88 -9.90 -4.98 -7.46
C LEU A 88 -11.27 -5.44 -6.95
N GLU A 89 -12.22 -4.52 -6.90
CA GLU A 89 -13.62 -4.83 -6.69
C GLU A 89 -14.26 -5.38 -7.98
N GLU A 90 -15.38 -6.11 -7.84
CA GLU A 90 -16.13 -6.70 -8.95
C GLU A 90 -16.39 -5.71 -10.08
N LYS A 91 -16.86 -4.50 -9.76
CA LYS A 91 -17.14 -3.44 -10.75
C LYS A 91 -15.94 -3.02 -11.61
N TYR A 92 -14.71 -3.32 -11.17
CA TYR A 92 -13.46 -3.04 -11.87
C TYR A 92 -12.81 -4.28 -12.47
N TRP A 93 -13.29 -5.48 -12.08
CA TRP A 93 -12.67 -6.75 -12.46
C TRP A 93 -12.68 -6.99 -13.98
N MET A 94 -13.69 -6.48 -14.66
CA MET A 94 -13.80 -6.58 -16.13
C MET A 94 -12.73 -5.74 -16.88
N LYS A 95 -11.96 -4.93 -16.18
CA LYS A 95 -10.95 -4.03 -16.76
C LYS A 95 -9.56 -4.64 -16.69
N LYS A 96 -9.33 -5.67 -17.51
CA LYS A 96 -7.99 -6.23 -17.74
C LYS A 96 -7.15 -5.33 -18.64
N MET A 97 -5.84 -5.40 -18.49
CA MET A 97 -4.87 -4.70 -19.35
C MET A 97 -4.70 -5.42 -20.70
N GLY A 98 -4.90 -6.73 -20.75
CA GLY A 98 -4.81 -7.59 -21.91
C GLY A 98 -4.70 -9.05 -21.49
N ASN A 99 -4.36 -9.93 -22.44
CA ASN A 99 -4.14 -11.36 -22.19
C ASN A 99 -2.83 -11.83 -22.85
N ILE A 100 -1.96 -12.47 -22.07
CA ILE A 100 -0.64 -12.92 -22.55
C ILE A 100 -0.71 -14.12 -23.51
N ARG A 101 -1.82 -14.84 -23.54
CA ARG A 101 -2.03 -15.94 -24.52
C ARG A 101 -2.44 -15.41 -25.88
N GLU A 102 -3.17 -14.28 -25.91
CA GLU A 102 -3.60 -13.59 -27.13
C GLU A 102 -2.49 -12.68 -27.67
N THR A 103 -1.75 -12.05 -26.78
CA THR A 103 -0.64 -11.14 -27.10
C THR A 103 0.61 -11.58 -26.35
N PRO A 104 1.41 -12.49 -26.90
CA PRO A 104 2.56 -13.08 -26.20
C PRO A 104 3.66 -12.08 -25.82
N ASN A 105 3.78 -10.96 -26.53
CA ASN A 105 4.67 -9.89 -26.13
C ASN A 105 4.03 -9.03 -25.05
N PHE A 106 4.47 -9.23 -23.81
CA PHE A 106 3.96 -8.49 -22.64
C PHE A 106 4.07 -6.96 -22.80
N MET A 107 5.13 -6.44 -23.44
CA MET A 107 5.28 -5.00 -23.61
C MET A 107 4.20 -4.40 -24.49
N THR A 108 3.70 -5.14 -25.50
CA THR A 108 2.56 -4.70 -26.32
C THR A 108 1.29 -4.50 -25.45
N ILE A 109 1.05 -5.40 -24.50
CA ILE A 109 -0.04 -5.23 -23.53
C ILE A 109 0.24 -4.02 -22.62
N TRP A 110 1.44 -3.96 -22.08
CA TRP A 110 1.85 -2.96 -21.08
C TRP A 110 1.76 -1.52 -21.60
N GLU A 111 2.09 -1.31 -22.88
CA GLU A 111 2.11 -0.01 -23.54
C GLU A 111 0.78 0.32 -24.26
N SER A 112 -0.19 -0.58 -24.23
CA SER A 112 -1.47 -0.40 -24.91
C SER A 112 -2.30 0.75 -24.32
N GLU A 113 -3.19 1.32 -25.13
CA GLU A 113 -4.19 2.29 -24.69
C GLU A 113 -5.09 1.70 -23.59
N GLN A 114 -5.47 0.43 -23.73
CA GLN A 114 -6.26 -0.29 -22.72
C GLN A 114 -5.54 -0.33 -21.37
N ALA A 115 -4.24 -0.61 -21.36
CA ALA A 115 -3.45 -0.59 -20.12
C ALA A 115 -3.39 0.82 -19.52
N GLN A 116 -3.32 1.86 -20.34
CA GLN A 116 -3.35 3.25 -19.87
C GLN A 116 -4.70 3.60 -19.23
N GLN A 117 -5.82 3.21 -19.84
CA GLN A 117 -7.17 3.40 -19.28
C GLN A 117 -7.31 2.68 -17.92
N VAL A 118 -6.73 1.46 -17.79
CA VAL A 118 -6.71 0.73 -16.52
C VAL A 118 -5.88 1.46 -15.46
N ARG A 119 -4.74 2.04 -15.82
CA ARG A 119 -3.93 2.88 -14.90
C ARG A 119 -4.69 4.11 -14.43
N ASP A 120 -5.44 4.76 -15.32
CA ASP A 120 -6.28 5.92 -14.98
C ASP A 120 -7.39 5.53 -13.98
N MET A 121 -7.97 4.36 -14.15
CA MET A 121 -8.93 3.80 -13.20
C MET A 121 -8.27 3.53 -11.83
N VAL A 122 -7.06 2.97 -11.81
CA VAL A 122 -6.32 2.70 -10.57
C VAL A 122 -6.02 3.98 -9.80
N ARG A 123 -5.69 5.07 -10.48
CA ARG A 123 -5.48 6.38 -9.85
C ARG A 123 -6.71 6.89 -9.09
N LYS A 124 -7.91 6.47 -9.51
CA LYS A 124 -9.20 6.82 -8.89
C LYS A 124 -9.71 5.76 -7.92
N CYS A 125 -8.93 4.71 -7.66
CA CYS A 125 -9.36 3.60 -6.79
C CYS A 125 -9.51 4.07 -5.34
N PRO A 126 -10.69 3.89 -4.71
CA PRO A 126 -10.96 4.37 -3.37
C PRO A 126 -10.37 3.49 -2.26
N LYS A 127 -9.86 2.31 -2.61
CA LYS A 127 -9.34 1.34 -1.62
C LYS A 127 -8.07 1.84 -0.95
N ASN A 128 -7.97 1.56 0.34
CA ASN A 128 -6.81 1.87 1.18
C ASN A 128 -5.82 0.70 1.30
N CYS A 129 -5.85 -0.27 0.38
CA CYS A 129 -5.03 -1.48 0.44
C CYS A 129 -3.55 -1.19 0.74
N TRP A 130 -2.97 -1.98 1.66
CA TRP A 130 -1.56 -1.86 2.04
C TRP A 130 -0.90 -3.24 2.06
N MET A 131 -0.88 -3.91 0.89
CA MET A 131 -0.25 -5.21 0.69
C MET A 131 1.22 -5.03 0.31
N VAL A 132 2.08 -5.95 0.71
CA VAL A 132 3.53 -5.88 0.44
C VAL A 132 3.84 -5.71 -1.05
N GLY A 133 3.14 -6.44 -1.94
CA GLY A 133 3.33 -6.36 -3.39
C GLY A 133 2.96 -5.01 -4.00
N THR A 134 2.08 -4.24 -3.38
CA THR A 134 1.64 -2.91 -3.86
C THR A 134 2.22 -1.75 -3.06
N ALA A 135 2.61 -1.97 -1.81
CA ALA A 135 3.18 -0.93 -0.95
C ALA A 135 4.70 -0.82 -1.11
N SER A 136 5.41 -1.95 -1.21
CA SER A 136 6.88 -1.94 -1.30
C SER A 136 7.41 -1.16 -2.53
N PRO A 137 6.94 -1.38 -3.77
CA PRO A 137 7.37 -0.59 -4.92
C PRO A 137 7.13 0.90 -4.74
N VAL A 138 5.97 1.25 -4.15
CA VAL A 138 5.58 2.65 -3.90
C VAL A 138 6.47 3.29 -2.84
N MET A 139 6.81 2.58 -1.77
CA MET A 139 7.75 3.05 -0.74
C MET A 139 9.13 3.34 -1.33
N HIS A 140 9.59 2.56 -2.32
CA HIS A 140 10.85 2.83 -3.03
C HIS A 140 10.73 4.03 -3.97
N LYS A 141 9.64 4.14 -4.72
CA LYS A 141 9.38 5.26 -5.62
C LYS A 141 9.29 6.60 -4.86
N TYR A 142 8.61 6.61 -3.74
CA TYR A 142 8.40 7.79 -2.89
C TYR A 142 9.28 7.74 -1.63
N ILE A 143 10.52 7.28 -1.77
CA ILE A 143 11.45 6.96 -0.67
C ILE A 143 11.62 8.07 0.37
N LYS A 144 11.49 9.32 -0.05
CA LYS A 144 11.63 10.48 0.85
C LYS A 144 10.66 10.42 2.04
N HIS A 145 9.45 9.87 1.85
CA HIS A 145 8.43 9.79 2.90
C HIS A 145 8.77 8.73 3.96
N PRO A 146 8.94 7.44 3.61
CA PRO A 146 9.34 6.43 4.59
C PRO A 146 10.68 6.75 5.24
N LEU A 147 11.64 7.33 4.51
CA LEU A 147 12.93 7.71 5.06
C LEU A 147 12.82 8.82 6.11
N LYS A 148 12.10 9.91 5.79
CA LYS A 148 11.86 11.02 6.74
C LYS A 148 11.21 10.52 8.02
N TRP A 149 10.15 9.71 7.89
CA TRP A 149 9.46 9.13 9.04
C TRP A 149 10.37 8.21 9.85
N ALA A 150 11.11 7.32 9.19
CA ALA A 150 11.99 6.36 9.83
C ALA A 150 13.11 7.05 10.63
N ILE A 151 13.76 8.05 10.05
CA ILE A 151 14.81 8.83 10.74
C ILE A 151 14.24 9.55 11.96
N ALA A 152 13.12 10.26 11.81
CA ALA A 152 12.50 10.98 12.91
C ALA A 152 12.12 10.03 14.06
N ASN A 153 11.55 8.86 13.75
CA ASN A 153 11.16 7.90 14.76
C ASN A 153 12.35 7.11 15.35
N LYS A 154 13.40 6.88 14.58
CA LYS A 154 14.66 6.35 15.12
C LYS A 154 15.27 7.30 16.16
N LEU A 155 15.31 8.58 15.88
CA LEU A 155 15.80 9.59 16.83
C LEU A 155 14.92 9.63 18.11
N ARG A 156 13.59 9.55 17.98
CA ARG A 156 12.68 9.43 19.13
C ARG A 156 12.98 8.17 19.95
N SER A 157 13.13 7.03 19.29
CA SER A 157 13.48 5.75 19.94
C SER A 157 14.79 5.83 20.71
N MET A 158 15.82 6.51 20.18
CA MET A 158 17.09 6.74 20.88
C MET A 158 16.92 7.65 22.12
N GLN A 159 15.89 8.48 22.16
CA GLN A 159 15.52 9.33 23.32
C GLN A 159 14.59 8.59 24.30
N GLY A 160 14.32 7.31 24.10
CA GLY A 160 13.38 6.53 24.93
C GLY A 160 11.90 6.91 24.73
N LYS A 161 11.57 7.63 23.65
CA LYS A 161 10.19 8.04 23.34
C LYS A 161 9.55 7.03 22.41
N SER A 162 8.24 6.80 22.57
CA SER A 162 7.44 5.98 21.67
C SER A 162 7.43 6.53 20.24
N ALA A 163 7.22 5.65 19.26
CA ALA A 163 7.08 6.02 17.87
C ALA A 163 5.89 6.98 17.69
N CYS A 164 6.05 7.97 16.82
CA CYS A 164 4.95 8.81 16.38
C CYS A 164 4.22 8.11 15.24
N LEU A 165 3.00 7.69 15.51
CA LEU A 165 2.12 7.02 14.55
C LEU A 165 1.10 7.99 13.95
N ASP A 166 1.26 9.29 14.21
CA ASP A 166 0.35 10.32 13.71
C ASP A 166 0.25 10.32 12.18
N LYS A 167 -0.98 10.29 11.71
CA LYS A 167 -1.34 10.26 10.28
C LYS A 167 -0.89 11.53 9.53
N CYS A 168 -0.51 12.58 10.24
CA CYS A 168 -0.04 13.87 9.71
C CYS A 168 1.27 13.80 8.91
N TRP A 169 2.04 12.72 9.04
CA TRP A 169 3.31 12.55 8.31
C TRP A 169 3.14 12.26 6.81
N TYR A 170 1.93 11.97 6.34
CA TYR A 170 1.67 11.45 4.98
C TYR A 170 1.06 12.44 4.02
N ASN A 171 0.69 13.62 4.47
CA ASN A 171 0.14 14.64 3.60
C ASN A 171 1.26 15.21 2.72
N VAL A 172 1.48 14.55 1.58
CA VAL A 172 2.41 15.01 0.55
C VAL A 172 1.91 16.34 0.02
N GLY A 173 2.53 17.43 0.48
CA GLY A 173 2.28 18.77 -0.05
C GLY A 173 1.29 19.63 0.72
N GLN A 174 0.84 19.24 1.91
CA GLN A 174 0.01 20.10 2.78
C GLN A 174 0.52 20.10 4.22
N ASP A 175 0.35 21.25 4.87
CA ASP A 175 0.54 21.45 6.31
C ASP A 175 -0.25 20.38 7.09
N PRO A 176 0.33 19.70 8.09
CA PRO A 176 -0.27 18.52 8.75
C PRO A 176 -1.67 18.74 9.33
N CYS A 177 -2.14 19.96 9.42
CA CYS A 177 -3.41 20.33 10.04
C CYS A 177 -4.45 20.93 9.09
N GLN A 178 -4.22 21.01 7.78
CA GLN A 178 -5.17 21.64 6.87
C GLN A 178 -5.51 20.77 5.65
N GLY A 179 -6.75 20.32 5.61
CA GLY A 179 -7.48 20.06 4.36
C GLY A 179 -7.56 18.64 3.85
N ASP A 180 -8.76 18.30 3.51
CA ASP A 180 -9.21 17.07 2.85
C ASP A 180 -8.58 16.93 1.45
N LEU A 181 -7.73 15.92 1.26
CA LEU A 181 -7.08 15.63 -0.02
C LEU A 181 -8.00 14.97 -1.07
N ARG A 182 -9.33 14.95 -0.84
CA ARG A 182 -10.28 14.29 -1.74
C ARG A 182 -10.41 14.95 -3.12
N GLU A 183 -9.86 16.15 -3.32
CA GLU A 183 -10.04 16.92 -4.56
C GLU A 183 -8.83 16.97 -5.50
N LYS A 184 -7.72 16.29 -5.20
CA LYS A 184 -6.48 16.43 -6.01
C LYS A 184 -5.88 15.13 -6.57
N PHE A 185 -6.69 14.06 -6.66
CA PHE A 185 -6.26 12.87 -7.40
C PHE A 185 -7.35 12.36 -8.32
#